data_f85fadaa3e27aca6b6d7392c96b4349b
#
_entry.id   f85fadaa3e27aca6b6d7392c96b4349b
#
_cell.length_a   1.000
_cell.length_b   1.000
_cell.length_c   1.000
_cell.angle_alpha   90.00
_cell.angle_beta   90.00
_cell.angle_gamma   90.00
#
_symmetry.space_group_name_H-M   'P 1'
#
loop_
_entity.id
_entity.type
_entity.pdbx_description
1 polymer ?
#
loop_
_entity_poly.entity_id
_entity_poly.type
_entity_poly.pdbx_seq_one_letter_code
_entity_poly.pdbx_strand_id
1 'polypeptide(L)'
;MPPVKDDLIREINCLDINLTEKSPAKGTALVDVRACNKPATKVWFRGVRSSKFRHVYGVPFKRERCYDNIKITRNAHDSNFCAVNPKFVAIVTEVAGGGAFLVLPLDHTGRLDFNASRVTGHKGPVLDIKWNPFNDNIIASCSDDCTVKLWHIPDGGLSMHLTDWLVELHGHKRRVAYIEWHPTAENILLSAGFDYLIFVWDVGKGEAVKVIDCHSDVIYCMSFNRDGSLLATTCKDKKLRVIEPRRGIVLSEGPCHSGTKAAKCAFLAGGRVLTTGFSRHSDRQYALWDQHALHAP
;
A
#
# COMPACT_ATOMS: atom_id res chain seq x y z
N MET A 1 -26.01 0.06 -26.04
CA MET A 1 -24.78 -0.05 -25.26
C MET A 1 -25.17 -0.50 -23.86
N PRO A 2 -24.73 -1.66 -23.35
CA PRO A 2 -25.07 -2.12 -22.02
C PRO A 2 -24.09 -1.57 -20.99
N PRO A 3 -24.48 -1.42 -19.72
CA PRO A 3 -23.71 -0.81 -18.66
C PRO A 3 -22.66 -1.78 -18.10
N VAL A 4 -21.40 -1.45 -18.27
CA VAL A 4 -20.24 -2.25 -17.79
C VAL A 4 -19.88 -1.93 -16.33
N LYS A 5 -20.64 -1.05 -15.66
CA LYS A 5 -20.28 -0.57 -14.29
C LYS A 5 -20.73 -1.47 -13.14
N ASP A 6 -21.78 -2.25 -13.30
CA ASP A 6 -22.37 -3.00 -12.19
C ASP A 6 -21.72 -4.38 -11.95
N ASP A 7 -21.08 -4.95 -12.96
CA ASP A 7 -20.47 -6.28 -12.83
C ASP A 7 -19.11 -6.27 -12.12
N LEU A 8 -18.32 -5.22 -12.27
CA LEU A 8 -17.02 -5.08 -11.58
C LEU A 8 -17.18 -4.86 -10.07
N ILE A 9 -18.23 -4.17 -9.65
CA ILE A 9 -18.51 -3.91 -8.23
C ILE A 9 -19.05 -5.16 -7.54
N ARG A 10 -19.74 -6.04 -8.26
CA ARG A 10 -20.22 -7.33 -7.71
C ARG A 10 -19.11 -8.34 -7.47
N GLU A 11 -18.06 -8.37 -8.31
CA GLU A 11 -16.94 -9.30 -8.11
C GLU A 11 -16.04 -8.93 -6.93
N ILE A 12 -15.95 -7.65 -6.56
CA ILE A 12 -15.17 -7.19 -5.40
C ILE A 12 -15.93 -7.46 -4.09
N ASN A 13 -17.27 -7.50 -4.12
CA ASN A 13 -18.10 -7.74 -2.93
C ASN A 13 -18.36 -9.23 -2.61
N CYS A 14 -17.90 -10.16 -3.45
CA CYS A 14 -18.04 -11.61 -3.23
C CYS A 14 -16.97 -12.24 -2.33
N LEU A 15 -16.25 -11.46 -1.53
CA LEU A 15 -15.45 -11.96 -0.41
C LEU A 15 -16.21 -11.92 0.92
N ASP A 16 -17.50 -12.24 0.90
CA ASP A 16 -18.23 -12.62 2.11
C ASP A 16 -17.75 -14.00 2.55
N ILE A 17 -16.74 -13.99 3.40
CA ILE A 17 -16.36 -15.18 4.18
C ILE A 17 -17.46 -15.37 5.23
N ASN A 18 -18.43 -16.22 4.94
CA ASN A 18 -19.35 -16.74 5.93
C ASN A 18 -18.58 -17.52 7.00
N LEU A 19 -18.16 -16.82 8.04
CA LEU A 19 -17.68 -17.42 9.27
C LEU A 19 -18.92 -17.77 10.12
N THR A 20 -19.39 -19.02 10.02
CA THR A 20 -20.33 -19.58 11.00
C THR A 20 -19.65 -19.58 12.37
N GLU A 21 -20.28 -18.87 13.30
CA GLU A 21 -19.88 -18.81 14.70
C GLU A 21 -19.85 -20.22 15.32
N LYS A 22 -18.69 -20.63 15.79
CA LYS A 22 -18.54 -21.63 16.85
C LYS A 22 -17.67 -21.05 17.94
N SER A 23 -18.18 -21.16 19.16
CA SER A 23 -17.67 -20.70 20.45
C SER A 23 -16.16 -20.90 20.69
N PRO A 24 -15.58 -20.09 21.60
CA PRO A 24 -14.13 -19.96 21.75
C PRO A 24 -13.53 -21.16 22.46
N ALA A 25 -12.66 -21.89 21.77
CA ALA A 25 -11.68 -22.75 22.40
C ALA A 25 -10.38 -21.96 22.58
N LYS A 26 -9.91 -21.90 23.80
CA LYS A 26 -8.61 -21.33 24.22
C LYS A 26 -7.47 -21.93 23.41
N GLY A 27 -6.65 -21.10 22.80
CA GLY A 27 -5.40 -21.52 22.18
C GLY A 27 -5.04 -20.64 21.00
N THR A 28 -4.22 -19.64 21.23
CA THR A 28 -3.56 -18.84 20.21
C THR A 28 -2.56 -19.70 19.45
N ALA A 29 -2.88 -20.04 18.22
CA ALA A 29 -1.95 -20.70 17.33
C ALA A 29 -1.36 -19.68 16.35
N LEU A 30 -0.08 -19.40 16.49
CA LEU A 30 0.74 -19.00 15.35
C LEU A 30 0.63 -20.13 14.33
N VAL A 31 -0.09 -19.91 13.24
CA VAL A 31 -0.19 -20.90 12.18
C VAL A 31 1.14 -20.92 11.44
N ASP A 32 2.01 -21.84 11.84
CA ASP A 32 3.22 -22.16 11.10
C ASP A 32 2.79 -22.79 9.76
N VAL A 33 3.12 -22.14 8.66
CA VAL A 33 2.83 -22.64 7.30
C VAL A 33 3.50 -23.98 6.99
N ARG A 34 4.34 -24.48 7.90
CA ARG A 34 4.99 -25.79 7.81
C ARG A 34 4.10 -27.00 8.15
N ALA A 35 2.93 -26.82 8.75
CA ALA A 35 2.08 -27.92 9.21
C ALA A 35 1.39 -28.73 8.07
N CYS A 36 1.80 -28.59 6.83
CA CYS A 36 1.28 -29.35 5.69
C CYS A 36 2.36 -30.14 4.93
N ASN A 37 3.40 -30.62 5.61
CA ASN A 37 4.37 -31.54 5.03
C ASN A 37 4.05 -33.00 5.37
N LYS A 38 3.09 -33.60 4.66
CA LYS A 38 3.14 -35.05 4.40
C LYS A 38 4.18 -35.31 3.33
N PRO A 39 5.00 -36.40 3.41
CA PRO A 39 6.05 -36.67 2.43
C PRO A 39 5.44 -36.80 1.03
N ALA A 40 5.87 -35.91 0.15
CA ALA A 40 5.42 -35.89 -1.22
C ALA A 40 6.00 -37.09 -1.96
N THR A 41 5.18 -38.08 -2.27
CA THR A 41 5.41 -38.98 -3.40
C THR A 41 5.59 -38.10 -4.62
N LYS A 42 6.76 -38.18 -5.27
CA LYS A 42 7.07 -37.48 -6.52
C LYS A 42 6.13 -37.92 -7.62
N VAL A 43 4.99 -37.30 -7.74
CA VAL A 43 4.17 -37.41 -8.94
C VAL A 43 4.39 -36.11 -9.73
N TRP A 44 5.03 -36.25 -10.88
CA TRP A 44 5.26 -35.19 -11.85
C TRP A 44 3.93 -34.80 -12.50
N PHE A 45 3.16 -33.91 -11.84
CA PHE A 45 2.05 -33.24 -12.47
C PHE A 45 2.42 -31.76 -12.71
N ARG A 46 2.54 -31.41 -14.00
CA ARG A 46 2.64 -30.05 -14.45
C ARG A 46 1.49 -29.24 -13.87
N GLY A 47 1.78 -28.32 -12.95
CA GLY A 47 0.98 -27.15 -12.73
C GLY A 47 -0.23 -27.27 -11.82
N VAL A 48 -0.44 -28.36 -11.09
CA VAL A 48 -1.53 -28.41 -10.10
C VAL A 48 -1.02 -27.89 -8.77
N ARG A 49 -1.42 -26.67 -8.41
CA ARG A 49 -1.19 -26.15 -7.07
C ARG A 49 -2.04 -26.95 -6.07
N SER A 50 -1.45 -27.36 -4.94
CA SER A 50 -2.13 -28.02 -3.82
C SER A 50 -2.98 -27.02 -2.99
N SER A 51 -3.42 -25.93 -3.56
CA SER A 51 -4.25 -24.92 -2.91
C SER A 51 -5.72 -25.30 -2.96
N LYS A 52 -6.45 -25.08 -1.85
CA LYS A 52 -7.91 -25.20 -1.83
C LYS A 52 -8.60 -24.18 -2.76
N PHE A 53 -7.90 -23.15 -3.18
CA PHE A 53 -8.34 -22.16 -4.17
C PHE A 53 -7.88 -22.49 -5.60
N ARG A 54 -7.63 -23.75 -5.92
CA ARG A 54 -7.13 -24.17 -7.24
C ARG A 54 -8.01 -23.81 -8.43
N HIS A 55 -9.27 -23.45 -8.18
CA HIS A 55 -10.20 -22.95 -9.19
C HIS A 55 -10.24 -21.43 -9.29
N VAL A 56 -9.53 -20.72 -8.41
CA VAL A 56 -9.39 -19.25 -8.42
C VAL A 56 -8.05 -18.94 -9.06
N TYR A 57 -8.08 -18.61 -10.33
CA TYR A 57 -6.90 -18.18 -11.10
C TYR A 57 -7.30 -17.07 -12.06
N GLY A 58 -6.38 -16.10 -12.21
CA GLY A 58 -6.57 -15.03 -13.16
C GLY A 58 -6.44 -15.53 -14.60
N VAL A 59 -7.27 -15.02 -15.47
CA VAL A 59 -7.12 -15.16 -16.92
C VAL A 59 -6.43 -13.89 -17.41
N PRO A 60 -5.21 -13.99 -18.01
CA PRO A 60 -4.52 -12.81 -18.51
C PRO A 60 -5.31 -12.18 -19.65
N PHE A 61 -5.36 -10.87 -19.68
CA PHE A 61 -5.91 -10.15 -20.82
C PHE A 61 -5.05 -10.36 -22.07
N LYS A 62 -5.67 -10.17 -23.24
CA LYS A 62 -4.96 -10.13 -24.51
C LYS A 62 -3.94 -8.98 -24.48
N ARG A 63 -2.83 -9.15 -25.23
CA ARG A 63 -1.71 -8.20 -25.23
C ARG A 63 -2.14 -6.77 -25.58
N GLU A 64 -3.15 -6.62 -26.46
CA GLU A 64 -3.70 -5.35 -26.86
C GLU A 64 -4.44 -4.61 -25.73
N ARG A 65 -4.82 -5.33 -24.67
CA ARG A 65 -5.47 -4.80 -23.48
C ARG A 65 -4.54 -4.73 -22.26
N CYS A 66 -3.24 -4.82 -22.47
CA CYS A 66 -2.22 -4.68 -21.44
C CYS A 66 -1.36 -3.46 -21.75
N TYR A 67 -0.74 -2.91 -20.71
CA TYR A 67 0.31 -1.91 -20.91
C TYR A 67 1.63 -2.65 -21.13
N ASP A 68 2.33 -2.37 -22.21
CA ASP A 68 3.60 -3.01 -22.57
C ASP A 68 4.71 -1.95 -22.72
N ASN A 69 5.96 -2.40 -22.66
CA ASN A 69 7.15 -1.55 -22.79
C ASN A 69 7.39 -0.56 -21.63
N ILE A 70 6.95 -0.92 -20.41
CA ILE A 70 7.18 -0.10 -19.21
C ILE A 70 8.49 -0.52 -18.55
N LYS A 71 9.42 0.42 -18.41
CA LYS A 71 10.63 0.24 -17.58
C LYS A 71 10.28 0.56 -16.13
N ILE A 72 9.90 -0.45 -15.37
CA ILE A 72 9.60 -0.31 -13.94
C ILE A 72 10.89 0.00 -13.16
N THR A 73 10.73 0.70 -12.02
CA THR A 73 11.85 1.00 -11.13
C THR A 73 12.55 -0.26 -10.63
N ARG A 74 13.87 -0.17 -10.42
CA ARG A 74 14.69 -1.22 -9.77
C ARG A 74 15.00 -0.89 -8.31
N ASN A 75 14.35 0.13 -7.77
CA ASN A 75 14.55 0.52 -6.38
C ASN A 75 14.17 -0.65 -5.46
N ALA A 76 15.04 -0.98 -4.51
CA ALA A 76 14.81 -2.06 -3.54
C ALA A 76 13.91 -1.67 -2.36
N HIS A 77 13.24 -0.51 -2.44
CA HIS A 77 12.29 -0.07 -1.43
C HIS A 77 11.02 -0.93 -1.45
N ASP A 78 10.48 -1.27 -0.26
CA ASP A 78 9.29 -2.11 -0.10
C ASP A 78 7.97 -1.31 -0.28
N SER A 79 7.75 -0.75 -1.46
CA SER A 79 6.50 -0.11 -1.87
C SER A 79 5.80 -0.90 -2.96
N ASN A 80 4.56 -0.57 -3.25
CA ASN A 80 3.82 -1.15 -4.37
C ASN A 80 4.31 -0.59 -5.71
N PHE A 81 4.89 0.60 -5.72
CA PHE A 81 5.35 1.34 -6.89
C PHE A 81 4.31 1.54 -8.00
N CYS A 82 3.06 1.23 -7.71
CA CYS A 82 1.93 1.49 -8.59
C CYS A 82 0.67 1.78 -7.78
N ALA A 83 -0.19 2.59 -8.36
CA ALA A 83 -1.49 2.94 -7.81
C ALA A 83 -2.51 3.07 -8.95
N VAL A 84 -3.73 2.67 -8.70
CA VAL A 84 -4.83 2.71 -9.68
C VAL A 84 -6.05 3.38 -9.09
N ASN A 85 -6.78 4.10 -9.91
CA ASN A 85 -8.10 4.63 -9.59
C ASN A 85 -9.05 4.39 -10.78
N PRO A 86 -10.32 4.83 -10.77
CA PRO A 86 -11.27 4.59 -11.87
C PRO A 86 -10.87 5.18 -13.22
N LYS A 87 -9.96 6.16 -13.28
CA LYS A 87 -9.53 6.84 -14.50
C LYS A 87 -8.13 6.45 -14.96
N PHE A 88 -7.20 6.24 -14.02
CA PHE A 88 -5.77 6.17 -14.31
C PHE A 88 -5.05 5.04 -13.56
N VAL A 89 -3.96 4.58 -14.15
CA VAL A 89 -2.92 3.83 -13.48
C VAL A 89 -1.64 4.67 -13.42
N ALA A 90 -1.03 4.75 -12.23
CA ALA A 90 0.25 5.40 -12.02
C ALA A 90 1.33 4.35 -11.70
N ILE A 91 2.51 4.48 -12.28
CA ILE A 91 3.59 3.49 -12.14
C ILE A 91 4.93 4.22 -11.99
N VAL A 92 5.68 3.93 -10.94
CA VAL A 92 7.03 4.44 -10.74
C VAL A 92 7.98 3.76 -11.72
N THR A 93 8.74 4.57 -12.47
CA THR A 93 9.56 4.09 -13.58
C THR A 93 11.06 4.29 -13.33
N GLU A 94 11.85 3.50 -14.05
CA GLU A 94 13.30 3.66 -14.09
C GLU A 94 13.65 4.85 -15.01
N VAL A 95 14.16 5.92 -14.40
CA VAL A 95 14.69 7.10 -15.10
C VAL A 95 15.99 7.56 -14.46
N ALA A 96 16.83 8.27 -15.21
CA ALA A 96 18.02 8.88 -14.64
C ALA A 96 17.62 9.85 -13.52
N GLY A 97 18.18 9.69 -12.31
CA GLY A 97 17.81 10.45 -11.14
C GLY A 97 16.55 9.95 -10.39
N GLY A 98 15.75 9.06 -10.97
CA GLY A 98 14.66 8.34 -10.27
C GLY A 98 13.42 9.15 -9.90
N GLY A 99 13.37 10.44 -10.19
CA GLY A 99 12.33 11.38 -9.73
C GLY A 99 11.07 11.45 -10.58
N ALA A 100 10.69 10.38 -11.28
CA ALA A 100 9.56 10.38 -12.19
C ALA A 100 8.69 9.14 -12.10
N PHE A 101 7.42 9.28 -12.48
CA PHE A 101 6.48 8.19 -12.64
C PHE A 101 5.56 8.42 -13.84
N LEU A 102 5.03 7.33 -14.41
CA LEU A 102 4.04 7.35 -15.49
C LEU A 102 2.65 7.49 -14.90
N VAL A 103 1.78 8.19 -15.65
CA VAL A 103 0.33 8.17 -15.44
C VAL A 103 -0.33 7.87 -16.77
N LEU A 104 -1.12 6.82 -16.81
CA LEU A 104 -1.76 6.30 -18.03
C LEU A 104 -3.26 6.20 -17.82
N PRO A 105 -4.09 6.70 -18.78
CA PRO A 105 -5.52 6.45 -18.77
C PRO A 105 -5.82 4.94 -18.90
N LEU A 106 -6.86 4.46 -18.21
CA LEU A 106 -7.23 3.03 -18.22
C LEU A 106 -7.77 2.55 -19.57
N ASP A 107 -8.27 3.43 -20.39
CA ASP A 107 -8.80 3.15 -21.74
C ASP A 107 -7.71 3.13 -22.83
N HIS A 108 -6.52 3.64 -22.55
CA HIS A 108 -5.38 3.69 -23.48
C HIS A 108 -4.38 2.56 -23.21
N THR A 109 -4.77 1.31 -23.53
CA THR A 109 -3.89 0.15 -23.41
C THR A 109 -3.02 -0.03 -24.65
N GLY A 110 -2.05 -0.92 -24.56
CA GLY A 110 -1.15 -1.29 -25.66
C GLY A 110 0.31 -0.99 -25.34
N ARG A 111 1.11 -0.91 -26.40
CA ARG A 111 2.54 -0.64 -26.27
C ARG A 111 2.77 0.86 -26.09
N LEU A 112 3.43 1.21 -25.00
CA LEU A 112 3.80 2.59 -24.71
C LEU A 112 4.98 3.04 -25.56
N ASP A 113 4.94 4.32 -25.97
CA ASP A 113 6.08 4.99 -26.56
C ASP A 113 7.23 5.09 -25.53
N PHE A 114 8.45 5.02 -26.01
CA PHE A 114 9.65 5.23 -25.19
C PHE A 114 9.65 6.62 -24.53
N ASN A 115 9.14 7.63 -25.24
CA ASN A 115 9.03 9.02 -24.81
C ASN A 115 7.70 9.35 -24.14
N ALA A 116 6.91 8.35 -23.70
CA ALA A 116 5.64 8.59 -23.00
C ALA A 116 5.80 9.66 -21.90
N SER A 117 4.83 10.55 -21.84
CA SER A 117 4.81 11.66 -20.88
C SER A 117 4.81 11.14 -19.44
N ARG A 118 5.53 11.84 -18.57
CA ARG A 118 5.72 11.47 -17.17
C ARG A 118 5.48 12.66 -16.25
N VAL A 119 5.13 12.37 -15.03
CA VAL A 119 5.22 13.33 -13.93
C VAL A 119 6.68 13.36 -13.48
N THR A 120 7.31 14.54 -13.50
CA THR A 120 8.71 14.76 -13.15
C THR A 120 8.82 16.00 -12.25
N GLY A 121 9.78 16.03 -11.34
CA GLY A 121 9.98 17.20 -10.47
C GLY A 121 10.48 16.88 -9.07
N HIS A 122 10.53 15.60 -8.71
CA HIS A 122 11.32 15.18 -7.56
C HIS A 122 12.82 15.18 -7.89
N LYS A 123 13.64 15.57 -6.92
CA LYS A 123 15.11 15.61 -7.03
C LYS A 123 15.76 14.27 -6.68
N GLY A 124 14.99 13.28 -6.26
CA GLY A 124 15.43 11.95 -5.90
C GLY A 124 14.39 10.89 -6.31
N PRO A 125 14.72 9.59 -6.16
CA PRO A 125 13.80 8.51 -6.47
C PRO A 125 12.44 8.66 -5.80
N VAL A 126 11.36 8.45 -6.57
CA VAL A 126 10.01 8.33 -6.02
C VAL A 126 9.90 7.00 -5.29
N LEU A 127 9.46 7.02 -4.04
CA LEU A 127 9.38 5.85 -3.17
C LEU A 127 7.96 5.31 -3.02
N ASP A 128 6.95 6.18 -3.05
CA ASP A 128 5.55 5.77 -3.00
C ASP A 128 4.65 6.77 -3.74
N ILE A 129 3.52 6.28 -4.25
CA ILE A 129 2.50 7.07 -4.95
C ILE A 129 1.11 6.61 -4.53
N LYS A 130 0.18 7.55 -4.31
CA LYS A 130 -1.19 7.25 -3.90
C LYS A 130 -2.18 8.23 -4.53
N TRP A 131 -3.25 7.71 -5.13
CA TRP A 131 -4.36 8.52 -5.62
C TRP A 131 -5.19 9.07 -4.45
N ASN A 132 -5.66 10.30 -4.62
CA ASN A 132 -6.60 10.92 -3.69
C ASN A 132 -7.95 10.16 -3.75
N PRO A 133 -8.51 9.70 -2.62
CA PRO A 133 -9.77 8.95 -2.62
C PRO A 133 -11.00 9.80 -2.93
N PHE A 134 -10.90 11.12 -2.89
CA PHE A 134 -12.01 12.06 -3.15
C PHE A 134 -11.94 12.73 -4.53
N ASN A 135 -10.77 12.73 -5.17
CA ASN A 135 -10.57 13.34 -6.47
C ASN A 135 -9.64 12.47 -7.33
N ASP A 136 -10.21 11.85 -8.37
CA ASP A 136 -9.50 10.95 -9.28
C ASP A 136 -8.37 11.63 -10.08
N ASN A 137 -8.37 12.96 -10.15
CA ASN A 137 -7.36 13.72 -10.87
C ASN A 137 -6.18 14.17 -10.01
N ILE A 138 -6.17 13.84 -8.70
CA ILE A 138 -5.09 14.20 -7.80
C ILE A 138 -4.32 12.96 -7.35
N ILE A 139 -3.00 13.01 -7.51
CA ILE A 139 -2.09 11.99 -7.01
C ILE A 139 -1.03 12.63 -6.12
N ALA A 140 -0.70 11.95 -5.01
CA ALA A 140 0.42 12.29 -4.16
C ALA A 140 1.60 11.37 -4.46
N SER A 141 2.81 11.90 -4.36
CA SER A 141 4.07 11.15 -4.45
C SER A 141 5.02 11.58 -3.34
N CYS A 142 5.82 10.64 -2.85
CA CYS A 142 6.90 10.94 -1.90
C CYS A 142 8.24 10.41 -2.43
N SER A 143 9.32 11.00 -1.95
CA SER A 143 10.63 10.77 -2.54
C SER A 143 11.78 10.74 -1.52
N ASP A 144 12.91 10.27 -2.01
CA ASP A 144 14.21 10.33 -1.34
C ASP A 144 14.70 11.78 -1.12
N ASP A 145 14.13 12.76 -1.84
CA ASP A 145 14.39 14.19 -1.67
C ASP A 145 13.75 14.80 -0.43
N CYS A 146 13.14 14.00 0.45
CA CYS A 146 12.49 14.38 1.71
C CYS A 146 11.20 15.19 1.54
N THR A 147 10.63 15.25 0.34
CA THR A 147 9.39 15.98 0.06
C THR A 147 8.22 15.04 -0.29
N VAL A 148 7.02 15.54 -0.09
CA VAL A 148 5.79 14.99 -0.65
C VAL A 148 5.24 16.03 -1.62
N LYS A 149 4.86 15.60 -2.82
CA LYS A 149 4.28 16.48 -3.85
C LYS A 149 2.91 15.98 -4.27
N LEU A 150 2.01 16.92 -4.55
CA LEU A 150 0.70 16.65 -5.10
C LEU A 150 0.64 17.16 -6.54
N TRP A 151 -0.01 16.39 -7.40
CA TRP A 151 -0.08 16.64 -8.83
C TRP A 151 -1.52 16.59 -9.31
N HIS A 152 -1.89 17.48 -10.22
CA HIS A 152 -3.15 17.43 -10.92
C HIS A 152 -2.95 16.79 -12.30
N ILE A 153 -3.65 15.70 -12.54
CA ILE A 153 -3.62 14.98 -13.82
C ILE A 153 -4.85 15.40 -14.64
N PRO A 154 -4.68 15.92 -15.85
CA PRO A 154 -5.79 16.25 -16.75
C PRO A 154 -6.66 15.03 -17.08
N ASP A 155 -7.95 15.22 -17.37
CA ASP A 155 -8.88 14.13 -17.66
C ASP A 155 -8.46 13.23 -18.82
N GLY A 156 -7.80 13.77 -19.83
CA GLY A 156 -7.26 13.01 -20.96
C GLY A 156 -5.89 12.35 -20.69
N GLY A 157 -5.34 12.44 -19.48
CA GLY A 157 -3.97 12.02 -19.17
C GLY A 157 -2.94 13.08 -19.54
N LEU A 158 -1.66 12.68 -19.60
CA LEU A 158 -0.54 13.59 -19.83
C LEU A 158 -0.21 13.69 -21.33
N SER A 159 -0.35 14.87 -21.93
CA SER A 159 0.09 15.17 -23.29
C SER A 159 1.59 15.54 -23.35
N MET A 160 2.15 16.09 -22.27
CA MET A 160 3.56 16.44 -22.10
C MET A 160 4.04 16.08 -20.70
N HIS A 161 5.33 16.17 -20.45
CA HIS A 161 5.86 15.99 -19.11
C HIS A 161 5.23 17.02 -18.14
N LEU A 162 4.73 16.53 -17.02
CA LEU A 162 4.18 17.37 -15.96
C LEU A 162 5.29 17.67 -14.96
N THR A 163 5.64 18.95 -14.84
CA THR A 163 6.69 19.46 -13.94
C THR A 163 6.11 20.30 -12.80
N ASP A 164 4.89 20.81 -12.98
CA ASP A 164 4.28 21.74 -12.06
C ASP A 164 3.42 20.99 -11.03
N TRP A 165 3.83 21.04 -9.79
CA TRP A 165 3.10 20.44 -8.67
C TRP A 165 2.09 21.43 -8.08
N LEU A 166 0.99 20.93 -7.53
CA LEU A 166 -0.01 21.74 -6.83
C LEU A 166 0.49 22.20 -5.46
N VAL A 167 1.06 21.26 -4.71
CA VAL A 167 1.54 21.44 -3.35
C VAL A 167 2.82 20.67 -3.16
N GLU A 168 3.78 21.28 -2.46
CA GLU A 168 5.00 20.65 -2.01
C GLU A 168 5.06 20.74 -0.47
N LEU A 169 5.12 19.60 0.20
CA LEU A 169 5.10 19.50 1.65
C LEU A 169 6.52 19.23 2.15
N HIS A 170 6.99 20.14 3.01
CA HIS A 170 8.29 20.09 3.64
C HIS A 170 8.15 19.88 5.15
N GLY A 171 8.90 18.96 5.72
CA GLY A 171 8.91 18.70 7.17
C GLY A 171 9.83 17.56 7.54
N HIS A 172 9.85 16.48 6.73
CA HIS A 172 10.77 15.39 6.95
C HIS A 172 12.23 15.80 6.77
N LYS A 173 13.09 15.33 7.67
CA LYS A 173 14.55 15.56 7.63
C LYS A 173 15.29 14.44 6.88
N ARG A 174 14.61 13.38 6.54
CA ARG A 174 15.10 12.25 5.78
C ARG A 174 14.06 11.84 4.74
N ARG A 175 14.45 10.96 3.81
CA ARG A 175 13.59 10.44 2.75
C ARG A 175 12.22 10.02 3.27
N VAL A 176 11.19 10.32 2.51
CA VAL A 176 9.81 9.95 2.82
C VAL A 176 9.52 8.60 2.18
N ALA A 177 9.22 7.61 3.01
CA ALA A 177 9.08 6.21 2.58
C ALA A 177 7.68 5.86 2.08
N TYR A 178 6.67 6.33 2.79
CA TYR A 178 5.28 5.95 2.55
C TYR A 178 4.35 7.13 2.73
N ILE A 179 3.29 7.13 1.96
CA ILE A 179 2.16 8.07 2.10
C ILE A 179 0.85 7.29 2.17
N GLU A 180 -0.12 7.82 2.90
CA GLU A 180 -1.45 7.26 2.99
C GLU A 180 -2.49 8.36 3.13
N TRP A 181 -3.51 8.35 2.26
CA TRP A 181 -4.63 9.27 2.36
C TRP A 181 -5.59 8.85 3.47
N HIS A 182 -6.15 9.84 4.15
CA HIS A 182 -7.23 9.57 5.10
C HIS A 182 -8.48 9.11 4.32
N PRO A 183 -9.12 7.99 4.71
CA PRO A 183 -10.21 7.41 3.91
C PRO A 183 -11.51 8.22 3.93
N THR A 184 -11.73 9.04 4.94
CA THR A 184 -13.01 9.75 5.15
C THR A 184 -12.86 11.26 5.40
N ALA A 185 -11.65 11.77 5.64
CA ALA A 185 -11.40 13.20 5.78
C ALA A 185 -10.70 13.74 4.52
N GLU A 186 -11.38 14.60 3.80
CA GLU A 186 -10.84 15.28 2.63
C GLU A 186 -9.62 16.12 3.03
N ASN A 187 -8.66 16.23 2.12
CA ASN A 187 -7.41 16.99 2.28
C ASN A 187 -6.45 16.50 3.39
N ILE A 188 -6.71 15.37 4.02
CA ILE A 188 -5.80 14.81 5.02
C ILE A 188 -4.95 13.70 4.39
N LEU A 189 -3.64 13.92 4.41
CA LEU A 189 -2.62 12.99 3.96
C LEU A 189 -1.64 12.70 5.09
N LEU A 190 -1.20 11.46 5.22
CA LEU A 190 -0.13 11.07 6.13
C LEU A 190 1.13 10.74 5.34
N SER A 191 2.29 11.08 5.89
CA SER A 191 3.58 10.63 5.37
C SER A 191 4.45 10.07 6.48
N ALA A 192 5.18 8.99 6.19
CA ALA A 192 6.13 8.37 7.10
C ALA A 192 7.54 8.43 6.52
N GLY A 193 8.47 8.97 7.29
CA GLY A 193 9.86 9.16 6.88
C GLY A 193 10.85 8.23 7.56
N PHE A 194 12.07 8.21 7.04
CA PHE A 194 13.23 7.55 7.66
C PHE A 194 13.79 8.34 8.87
N ASP A 195 13.16 9.45 9.22
CA ASP A 195 13.30 10.16 10.49
C ASP A 195 12.41 9.60 11.59
N TYR A 196 11.68 8.51 11.30
CA TYR A 196 10.80 7.75 12.21
C TYR A 196 9.51 8.48 12.60
N LEU A 197 9.24 9.64 11.98
CA LEU A 197 8.07 10.47 12.22
C LEU A 197 6.97 10.15 11.22
N ILE A 198 5.72 10.34 11.67
CA ILE A 198 4.57 10.44 10.78
C ILE A 198 4.05 11.86 10.86
N PHE A 199 3.99 12.53 9.71
CA PHE A 199 3.33 13.82 9.58
C PHE A 199 1.89 13.60 9.13
N VAL A 200 0.98 14.34 9.73
CA VAL A 200 -0.41 14.48 9.28
C VAL A 200 -0.52 15.86 8.64
N TRP A 201 -0.84 15.89 7.36
CA TRP A 201 -0.89 17.11 6.56
C TRP A 201 -2.33 17.51 6.27
N ASP A 202 -2.63 18.81 6.34
CA ASP A 202 -3.74 19.43 5.63
C ASP A 202 -3.19 19.93 4.29
N VAL A 203 -3.43 19.18 3.23
CA VAL A 203 -2.88 19.50 1.90
C VAL A 203 -3.57 20.71 1.27
N GLY A 204 -4.79 21.07 1.72
CA GLY A 204 -5.48 22.27 1.29
C GLY A 204 -4.81 23.53 1.82
N LYS A 205 -4.15 23.46 2.98
CA LYS A 205 -3.36 24.55 3.56
C LYS A 205 -1.87 24.42 3.26
N GLY A 206 -1.40 23.23 2.87
CA GLY A 206 0.01 22.96 2.69
C GLY A 206 0.82 22.83 3.99
N GLU A 207 0.15 22.55 5.12
CA GLU A 207 0.74 22.58 6.46
C GLU A 207 0.60 21.24 7.17
N ALA A 208 1.58 20.94 8.05
CA ALA A 208 1.49 19.83 8.98
C ALA A 208 0.60 20.20 10.17
N VAL A 209 -0.54 19.50 10.30
CA VAL A 209 -1.46 19.71 11.43
C VAL A 209 -1.06 18.89 12.66
N LYS A 210 -0.29 17.82 12.48
CA LYS A 210 0.20 16.98 13.56
C LYS A 210 1.49 16.26 13.17
N VAL A 211 2.37 16.07 14.15
CA VAL A 211 3.52 15.17 14.05
C VAL A 211 3.36 14.06 15.08
N ILE A 212 3.48 12.82 14.66
CA ILE A 212 3.40 11.65 15.52
C ILE A 212 4.81 11.09 15.66
N ASP A 213 5.34 11.15 16.88
CA ASP A 213 6.67 10.69 17.26
C ASP A 213 6.53 9.57 18.31
N CYS A 214 6.27 8.36 17.83
CA CYS A 214 6.08 7.19 18.68
C CYS A 214 6.89 5.97 18.21
N HIS A 215 7.67 6.12 17.15
CA HIS A 215 8.44 5.04 16.57
C HIS A 215 9.93 5.22 16.85
N SER A 216 10.60 4.14 17.20
CA SER A 216 12.05 4.13 17.49
C SER A 216 12.92 3.73 16.30
N ASP A 217 12.30 3.33 15.18
CA ASP A 217 13.01 2.90 13.96
C ASP A 217 12.09 3.13 12.73
N VAL A 218 12.54 2.72 11.56
CA VAL A 218 11.85 2.90 10.28
C VAL A 218 10.46 2.25 10.28
N ILE A 219 9.47 3.00 9.85
CA ILE A 219 8.11 2.54 9.64
C ILE A 219 8.05 1.78 8.32
N TYR A 220 7.46 0.59 8.32
CA TYR A 220 7.37 -0.27 7.15
C TYR A 220 6.02 -0.27 6.46
N CYS A 221 4.97 0.08 7.18
CA CYS A 221 3.62 0.13 6.63
C CYS A 221 2.72 0.99 7.51
N MET A 222 1.75 1.61 6.87
CA MET A 222 0.62 2.31 7.48
C MET A 222 -0.67 1.80 6.86
N SER A 223 -1.71 1.65 7.66
CA SER A 223 -3.05 1.29 7.18
C SER A 223 -4.11 1.88 8.08
N PHE A 224 -5.03 2.64 7.51
CA PHE A 224 -6.21 3.13 8.22
C PHE A 224 -7.24 2.03 8.40
N ASN A 225 -8.05 2.13 9.46
CA ASN A 225 -9.32 1.47 9.53
C ASN A 225 -10.33 2.17 8.60
N ARG A 226 -11.52 1.59 8.42
CA ARG A 226 -12.49 2.03 7.41
C ARG A 226 -12.97 3.47 7.60
N ASP A 227 -13.13 3.92 8.83
CA ASP A 227 -13.60 5.28 9.15
C ASP A 227 -12.48 6.30 9.34
N GLY A 228 -11.21 5.87 9.32
CA GLY A 228 -10.05 6.72 9.49
C GLY A 228 -9.73 7.12 10.92
N SER A 229 -10.49 6.64 11.90
CA SER A 229 -10.27 6.99 13.31
C SER A 229 -8.98 6.38 13.88
N LEU A 230 -8.53 5.26 13.31
CA LEU A 230 -7.37 4.50 13.75
C LEU A 230 -6.39 4.23 12.61
N LEU A 231 -5.11 4.24 12.96
CA LEU A 231 -3.99 3.93 12.07
C LEU A 231 -3.19 2.77 12.65
N ALA A 232 -3.06 1.68 11.92
CA ALA A 232 -2.12 0.61 12.25
C ALA A 232 -0.78 0.89 11.58
N THR A 233 0.31 0.67 12.32
CA THR A 233 1.68 0.84 11.81
C THR A 233 2.54 -0.35 12.17
N THR A 234 3.37 -0.81 11.23
CA THR A 234 4.46 -1.75 11.50
C THR A 234 5.79 -1.04 11.38
N CYS A 235 6.71 -1.37 12.29
CA CYS A 235 8.00 -0.72 12.40
C CYS A 235 9.13 -1.76 12.44
N LYS A 236 10.32 -1.36 12.09
CA LYS A 236 11.54 -2.18 12.14
C LYS A 236 11.93 -2.55 13.57
N ASP A 237 11.42 -1.83 14.57
CA ASP A 237 11.52 -2.19 15.98
C ASP A 237 10.72 -3.46 16.35
N LYS A 238 10.07 -4.10 15.36
CA LYS A 238 9.28 -5.33 15.48
C LYS A 238 8.00 -5.17 16.30
N LYS A 239 7.46 -3.95 16.32
CA LYS A 239 6.21 -3.65 16.99
C LYS A 239 5.12 -3.31 15.98
N LEU A 240 3.91 -3.75 16.31
CA LEU A 240 2.66 -3.28 15.72
C LEU A 240 2.06 -2.28 16.68
N ARG A 241 1.65 -1.12 16.16
CA ARG A 241 0.96 -0.09 16.93
C ARG A 241 -0.37 0.25 16.30
N VAL A 242 -1.35 0.52 17.14
CA VAL A 242 -2.61 1.15 16.77
C VAL A 242 -2.60 2.56 17.37
N ILE A 243 -2.75 3.54 16.53
CA ILE A 243 -2.59 4.96 16.85
C ILE A 243 -3.89 5.67 16.52
N GLU A 244 -4.29 6.63 17.35
CA GLU A 244 -5.32 7.63 17.03
C GLU A 244 -4.62 8.82 16.36
N PRO A 245 -4.68 8.97 15.03
CA PRO A 245 -3.84 9.93 14.31
C PRO A 245 -4.22 11.39 14.61
N ARG A 246 -5.51 11.66 14.89
CA ARG A 246 -6.00 12.99 15.24
C ARG A 246 -5.36 13.52 16.51
N ARG A 247 -5.20 12.70 17.54
CA ARG A 247 -4.57 13.05 18.81
C ARG A 247 -3.06 12.77 18.80
N GLY A 248 -2.61 11.88 17.92
CA GLY A 248 -1.22 11.45 17.84
C GLY A 248 -0.80 10.54 18.98
N ILE A 249 -1.73 9.79 19.57
CA ILE A 249 -1.48 8.90 20.71
C ILE A 249 -1.55 7.43 20.30
N VAL A 250 -0.67 6.63 20.87
CA VAL A 250 -0.69 5.16 20.75
C VAL A 250 -1.75 4.61 21.69
N LEU A 251 -2.74 3.92 21.15
CA LEU A 251 -3.80 3.29 21.92
C LEU A 251 -3.42 1.86 22.33
N SER A 252 -2.72 1.15 21.46
CA SER A 252 -2.29 -0.22 21.69
C SER A 252 -0.95 -0.46 20.99
N GLU A 253 -0.05 -1.18 21.65
CA GLU A 253 1.24 -1.58 21.12
C GLU A 253 1.52 -3.03 21.50
N GLY A 254 2.06 -3.80 20.57
CA GLY A 254 2.44 -5.19 20.82
C GLY A 254 3.55 -5.68 19.91
N PRO A 255 4.13 -6.86 20.20
CA PRO A 255 5.13 -7.48 19.34
C PRO A 255 4.51 -7.86 18.01
N CYS A 256 5.25 -7.66 16.92
CA CYS A 256 4.87 -8.11 15.57
C CYS A 256 5.72 -9.34 15.17
N HIS A 257 6.11 -9.43 13.92
CA HIS A 257 6.94 -10.52 13.41
C HIS A 257 8.39 -10.41 13.88
N SER A 258 9.02 -11.54 14.26
CA SER A 258 10.37 -11.58 14.84
C SER A 258 11.50 -11.44 13.82
N GLY A 259 11.21 -11.54 12.52
CA GLY A 259 12.18 -11.40 11.43
C GLY A 259 12.73 -9.98 11.29
N THR A 260 13.75 -9.83 10.45
CA THR A 260 14.39 -8.54 10.17
C THR A 260 13.86 -7.86 8.90
N LYS A 261 13.11 -8.59 8.08
CA LYS A 261 12.49 -8.08 6.85
C LYS A 261 11.23 -7.28 7.18
N ALA A 262 10.85 -6.39 6.28
CA ALA A 262 9.67 -5.55 6.42
C ALA A 262 8.40 -6.38 6.66
N ALA A 263 7.60 -5.94 7.63
CA ALA A 263 6.26 -6.44 7.87
C ALA A 263 5.24 -5.45 7.29
N LYS A 264 4.17 -5.96 6.69
CA LYS A 264 3.05 -5.15 6.19
C LYS A 264 1.82 -5.38 7.05
N CYS A 265 0.96 -4.37 7.13
CA CYS A 265 -0.30 -4.46 7.86
C CYS A 265 -1.47 -3.97 7.01
N ALA A 266 -2.66 -4.46 7.34
CA ALA A 266 -3.92 -3.97 6.79
C ALA A 266 -5.02 -4.06 7.87
N PHE A 267 -5.78 -3.00 8.06
CA PHE A 267 -6.98 -3.05 8.86
C PHE A 267 -8.06 -3.85 8.12
N LEU A 268 -8.73 -4.70 8.85
CA LEU A 268 -9.87 -5.47 8.41
C LEU A 268 -11.15 -4.99 9.10
N ALA A 269 -12.30 -5.47 8.61
CA ALA A 269 -13.57 -5.24 9.28
C ALA A 269 -13.56 -5.83 10.70
N GLY A 270 -14.37 -5.23 11.60
CA GLY A 270 -14.49 -5.69 12.97
C GLY A 270 -13.30 -5.42 13.88
N GLY A 271 -12.52 -4.38 13.60
CA GLY A 271 -11.43 -3.95 14.49
C GLY A 271 -10.22 -4.89 14.50
N ARG A 272 -10.03 -5.67 13.45
CA ARG A 272 -8.89 -6.59 13.33
C ARG A 272 -7.79 -6.00 12.46
N VAL A 273 -6.55 -6.34 12.76
CA VAL A 273 -5.38 -5.99 11.95
C VAL A 273 -4.72 -7.27 11.46
N LEU A 274 -4.63 -7.42 10.14
CA LEU A 274 -3.84 -8.47 9.51
C LEU A 274 -2.41 -7.97 9.34
N THR A 275 -1.43 -8.78 9.72
CA THR A 275 -0.03 -8.51 9.41
C THR A 275 0.57 -9.66 8.62
N THR A 276 1.50 -9.32 7.73
CA THR A 276 2.35 -10.29 7.05
C THR A 276 3.80 -9.94 7.31
N GLY A 277 4.65 -10.95 7.50
CA GLY A 277 6.06 -10.71 7.83
C GLY A 277 6.86 -12.01 7.80
N PHE A 278 7.94 -12.04 8.58
CA PHE A 278 8.88 -13.15 8.55
C PHE A 278 9.27 -13.60 9.95
N SER A 279 9.52 -14.90 10.11
CA SER A 279 10.16 -15.46 11.30
C SER A 279 11.65 -15.08 11.36
N ARG A 280 12.33 -15.40 12.48
CA ARG A 280 13.80 -15.27 12.59
C ARG A 280 14.53 -16.09 11.53
N HIS A 281 13.94 -17.16 11.05
CA HIS A 281 14.50 -18.05 10.03
C HIS A 281 14.06 -17.67 8.61
N SER A 282 13.46 -16.47 8.43
CA SER A 282 12.95 -15.96 7.15
C SER A 282 11.76 -16.74 6.57
N ASP A 283 11.04 -17.51 7.38
CA ASP A 283 9.78 -18.11 6.97
C ASP A 283 8.72 -17.03 6.85
N ARG A 284 7.90 -17.09 5.82
CA ARG A 284 6.78 -16.17 5.64
C ARG A 284 5.68 -16.51 6.63
N GLN A 285 5.19 -15.48 7.32
CA GLN A 285 4.15 -15.61 8.34
C GLN A 285 3.07 -14.56 8.11
N TYR A 286 1.87 -14.86 8.57
CA TYR A 286 0.81 -13.87 8.77
C TYR A 286 0.24 -14.04 10.18
N ALA A 287 -0.34 -12.96 10.70
CA ALA A 287 -1.00 -12.94 12.00
C ALA A 287 -2.23 -12.04 11.94
N LEU A 288 -3.23 -12.39 12.73
CA LEU A 288 -4.47 -11.61 12.87
C LEU A 288 -4.56 -11.13 14.32
N TRP A 289 -4.62 -9.81 14.51
CA TRP A 289 -4.58 -9.14 15.80
C TRP A 289 -5.92 -8.49 16.10
N ASP A 290 -6.30 -8.47 17.37
CA ASP A 290 -7.35 -7.58 17.85
C ASP A 290 -6.73 -6.20 18.13
N GLN A 291 -7.35 -5.12 17.62
CA GLN A 291 -6.85 -3.75 17.78
C GLN A 291 -6.70 -3.32 19.26
N HIS A 292 -7.45 -3.94 20.18
CA HIS A 292 -7.41 -3.64 21.60
C HIS A 292 -6.45 -4.54 22.40
N ALA A 293 -5.99 -5.65 21.80
CA ALA A 293 -5.19 -6.67 22.50
C ALA A 293 -4.03 -7.16 21.62
N LEU A 294 -3.04 -6.31 21.39
CA LEU A 294 -1.87 -6.61 20.54
C LEU A 294 -0.80 -7.46 21.24
N HIS A 295 -1.06 -8.05 22.41
CA HIS A 295 -0.05 -8.85 23.13
C HIS A 295 0.07 -10.27 22.57
N ALA A 296 -0.96 -10.76 21.89
CA ALA A 296 -0.97 -12.04 21.20
C ALA A 296 -1.84 -11.95 19.95
N PRO A 297 -1.43 -12.57 18.83
CA PRO A 297 -2.19 -12.60 17.59
C PRO A 297 -3.38 -13.51 17.68
#